data_44f361d015f41e9c88b083cad022b37d
#
_entry.id   44f361d015f41e9c88b083cad022b37d
#
_cell.length_a   1.000
_cell.length_b   1.000
_cell.length_c   1.000
_cell.angle_alpha   90.00
_cell.angle_beta   90.00
_cell.angle_gamma   90.00
#
_symmetry.space_group_name_H-M   'P 1'
#
loop_
_entity.id
_entity.type
_entity.pdbx_description
1 polymer ?
#
loop_
_entity_poly.entity_id
_entity_poly.type
_entity_poly.pdbx_seq_one_letter_code
_entity_poly.pdbx_strand_id
1 'polypeptide(L)'
;FTAATRFVKQELSQIREATLNRYLDESTRLQEHDFFIRNTLRQSEHILSEEGEHVLRAASDALQSTSSTYSVLVNNDIPWPEITLSNGAKVTLDPMAYEVHRASANRNDRKRVFESFWGTYQHFRQTLAITLEGQIKKEAMVARVRGFDSSLDRALSQDNIPEAVYRTLLSAANEHLTSLHRLL
;
A
#
# COMPACT_ATOMS: atom_id res chain seq x y z
N PHE A 1 -17.55 -17.27 -1.14
CA PHE A 1 -16.36 -17.97 -1.67
C PHE A 1 -15.24 -18.13 -0.64
N THR A 2 -15.01 -17.19 0.24
CA THR A 2 -13.87 -17.15 1.15
C THR A 2 -13.95 -18.15 2.33
N ALA A 3 -15.11 -18.55 2.81
CA ALA A 3 -15.24 -19.50 3.93
C ALA A 3 -15.06 -20.96 3.47
N ALA A 4 -15.58 -21.30 2.29
CA ALA A 4 -15.54 -22.65 1.76
C ALA A 4 -14.14 -23.10 1.27
N THR A 5 -13.21 -22.15 1.05
CA THR A 5 -11.86 -22.45 0.53
C THR A 5 -10.76 -22.27 1.59
N ARG A 6 -11.11 -21.84 2.81
CA ARG A 6 -10.13 -21.59 3.88
C ARG A 6 -9.37 -22.86 4.27
N PHE A 7 -10.04 -24.01 4.31
CA PHE A 7 -9.42 -25.31 4.63
C PHE A 7 -8.42 -25.75 3.54
N VAL A 8 -8.69 -25.42 2.26
CA VAL A 8 -7.80 -25.79 1.14
C VAL A 8 -6.41 -25.22 1.33
N LYS A 9 -6.30 -23.95 1.71
CA LYS A 9 -4.99 -23.32 1.96
C LYS A 9 -4.26 -23.98 3.13
N GLN A 10 -4.98 -24.33 4.18
CA GLN A 10 -4.42 -24.98 5.36
C GLN A 10 -3.93 -26.41 5.03
N GLU A 11 -4.70 -27.19 4.27
CA GLU A 11 -4.30 -28.53 3.85
C GLU A 11 -3.14 -28.48 2.87
N LEU A 12 -3.15 -27.57 1.87
CA LEU A 12 -2.05 -27.39 0.94
C LEU A 12 -0.73 -27.06 1.64
N SER A 13 -0.76 -26.22 2.68
CA SER A 13 0.45 -25.84 3.42
C SER A 13 1.10 -27.00 4.19
N GLN A 14 0.39 -28.12 4.38
CA GLN A 14 0.88 -29.34 5.04
C GLN A 14 1.47 -30.35 4.04
N ILE A 15 1.23 -30.17 2.75
CA ILE A 15 1.69 -31.09 1.71
C ILE A 15 3.16 -30.77 1.37
N ARG A 16 4.01 -31.77 1.36
CA ARG A 16 5.42 -31.61 0.92
C ARG A 16 5.47 -31.24 -0.56
N GLU A 17 6.33 -30.31 -0.92
CA GLU A 17 6.50 -29.83 -2.29
C GLU A 17 6.70 -30.97 -3.31
N ALA A 18 7.53 -31.97 -2.98
CA ALA A 18 7.74 -33.13 -3.85
C ALA A 18 6.45 -33.94 -4.12
N THR A 19 5.58 -34.07 -3.11
CA THR A 19 4.28 -34.74 -3.27
C THR A 19 3.34 -33.92 -4.15
N LEU A 20 3.34 -32.62 -3.98
CA LEU A 20 2.54 -31.72 -4.76
C LEU A 20 2.96 -31.68 -6.23
N ASN A 21 4.26 -31.61 -6.51
CA ASN A 21 4.78 -31.68 -7.87
C ASN A 21 4.31 -32.96 -8.57
N ARG A 22 4.40 -34.11 -7.86
CA ARG A 22 3.87 -35.37 -8.38
C ARG A 22 2.38 -35.29 -8.72
N TYR A 23 1.54 -34.72 -7.85
CA TYR A 23 0.10 -34.57 -8.11
C TYR A 23 -0.19 -33.64 -9.29
N LEU A 24 0.59 -32.57 -9.46
CA LEU A 24 0.49 -31.68 -10.62
C LEU A 24 0.88 -32.40 -11.91
N ASP A 25 1.90 -33.25 -11.88
CA ASP A 25 2.33 -34.04 -13.04
C ASP A 25 1.29 -35.14 -13.43
N GLU A 26 0.62 -35.71 -12.44
CA GLU A 26 -0.35 -36.78 -12.62
C GLU A 26 -1.76 -36.29 -13.03
N SER A 27 -2.08 -35.00 -12.83
CA SER A 27 -3.44 -34.48 -13.01
C SER A 27 -3.50 -33.17 -13.81
N THR A 28 -3.93 -33.25 -15.06
CA THR A 28 -4.16 -32.09 -15.92
C THR A 28 -5.15 -31.06 -15.30
N ARG A 29 -6.13 -31.55 -14.52
CA ARG A 29 -7.07 -30.66 -13.82
C ARG A 29 -6.41 -29.83 -12.72
N LEU A 30 -5.38 -30.36 -12.04
CA LEU A 30 -4.61 -29.63 -11.05
C LEU A 30 -3.66 -28.63 -11.69
N GLN A 31 -3.14 -28.93 -12.89
CA GLN A 31 -2.28 -28.00 -13.64
C GLN A 31 -2.98 -26.67 -13.96
N GLU A 32 -4.28 -26.66 -14.15
CA GLU A 32 -5.06 -25.42 -14.32
C GLU A 32 -4.97 -24.50 -13.08
N HIS A 33 -4.63 -25.06 -11.91
CA HIS A 33 -4.50 -24.36 -10.64
C HIS A 33 -3.04 -24.26 -10.14
N ASP A 34 -2.05 -24.59 -10.98
CA ASP A 34 -0.63 -24.62 -10.59
C ASP A 34 -0.17 -23.32 -9.92
N PHE A 35 -0.48 -22.18 -10.52
CA PHE A 35 -0.14 -20.89 -9.94
C PHE A 35 -0.74 -20.69 -8.53
N PHE A 36 -2.03 -20.98 -8.35
CA PHE A 36 -2.69 -20.84 -7.05
C PHE A 36 -2.04 -21.73 -5.99
N ILE A 37 -1.74 -22.95 -6.35
CA ILE A 37 -1.15 -23.98 -5.47
C ILE A 37 0.25 -23.54 -5.04
N ARG A 38 1.13 -23.23 -6.00
CA ARG A 38 2.51 -22.78 -5.73
C ARG A 38 2.55 -21.47 -4.95
N ASN A 39 1.69 -20.53 -5.30
CA ASN A 39 1.59 -19.26 -4.57
C ASN A 39 1.11 -19.47 -3.12
N THR A 40 0.18 -20.41 -2.90
CA THR A 40 -0.28 -20.76 -1.55
C THR A 40 0.85 -21.37 -0.72
N LEU A 41 1.66 -22.26 -1.29
CA LEU A 41 2.82 -22.84 -0.60
C LEU A 41 3.85 -21.78 -0.26
N ARG A 42 4.22 -20.96 -1.23
CA ARG A 42 5.18 -19.87 -1.02
C ARG A 42 4.74 -18.93 0.10
N GLN A 43 3.47 -18.57 0.13
CA GLN A 43 2.92 -17.72 1.21
C GLN A 43 2.86 -18.44 2.56
N SER A 44 2.77 -19.78 2.58
CA SER A 44 2.69 -20.54 3.82
C SER A 44 3.97 -20.50 4.64
N GLU A 45 5.12 -20.26 4.03
CA GLU A 45 6.42 -20.11 4.70
C GLU A 45 6.44 -18.93 5.69
N HIS A 46 5.54 -17.95 5.49
CA HIS A 46 5.39 -16.74 6.31
C HIS A 46 4.18 -16.78 7.24
N ILE A 47 3.52 -17.93 7.36
CA ILE A 47 2.46 -18.14 8.35
C ILE A 47 3.10 -18.47 9.69
N LEU A 48 2.67 -17.77 10.73
CA LEU A 48 3.16 -18.00 12.08
C LEU A 48 2.51 -19.24 12.70
N SER A 49 3.00 -19.64 13.87
CA SER A 49 2.28 -20.59 14.72
C SER A 49 0.88 -20.07 15.07
N GLU A 50 -0.01 -20.95 15.51
CA GLU A 50 -1.38 -20.56 15.88
C GLU A 50 -1.38 -19.45 16.95
N GLU A 51 -0.49 -19.56 17.95
CA GLU A 51 -0.32 -18.56 19.00
C GLU A 51 0.21 -17.24 18.41
N GLY A 52 1.17 -17.30 17.49
CA GLY A 52 1.73 -16.12 16.81
C GLY A 52 0.67 -15.39 16.00
N GLU A 53 -0.13 -16.12 15.22
CA GLU A 53 -1.25 -15.54 14.47
C GLU A 53 -2.33 -14.98 15.40
N HIS A 54 -2.58 -15.62 16.55
CA HIS A 54 -3.52 -15.11 17.54
C HIS A 54 -3.06 -13.78 18.12
N VAL A 55 -1.79 -13.67 18.53
CA VAL A 55 -1.21 -12.44 19.07
C VAL A 55 -1.25 -11.32 18.02
N LEU A 56 -0.86 -11.62 16.77
CA LEU A 56 -0.85 -10.62 15.71
C LEU A 56 -2.27 -10.12 15.37
N ARG A 57 -3.26 -11.02 15.39
CA ARG A 57 -4.68 -10.64 15.25
C ARG A 57 -5.17 -9.77 16.41
N ALA A 58 -4.82 -10.12 17.64
CA ALA A 58 -5.20 -9.33 18.82
C ALA A 58 -4.58 -7.92 18.80
N ALA A 59 -3.39 -7.76 18.21
CA ALA A 59 -2.73 -6.48 18.06
C ALA A 59 -3.23 -5.65 16.85
N SER A 60 -4.07 -6.22 15.98
CA SER A 60 -4.43 -5.62 14.69
C SER A 60 -5.03 -4.21 14.81
N ASP A 61 -5.92 -4.00 15.76
CA ASP A 61 -6.58 -2.70 15.94
C ASP A 61 -5.60 -1.62 16.41
N ALA A 62 -4.69 -1.98 17.33
CA ALA A 62 -3.62 -1.08 17.77
C ALA A 62 -2.66 -0.75 16.62
N LEU A 63 -2.32 -1.72 15.79
CA LEU A 63 -1.47 -1.54 14.61
C LEU A 63 -2.14 -0.72 13.50
N GLN A 64 -3.46 -0.66 13.48
CA GLN A 64 -4.23 0.13 12.50
C GLN A 64 -4.44 1.58 12.96
N SER A 65 -4.18 1.91 14.21
CA SER A 65 -4.50 3.21 14.81
C SER A 65 -3.87 4.39 14.08
N THR A 66 -2.62 4.25 13.59
CA THR A 66 -1.93 5.33 12.85
C THR A 66 -2.59 5.64 11.51
N SER A 67 -3.06 4.63 10.79
CA SER A 67 -3.80 4.81 9.54
C SER A 67 -5.16 5.45 9.80
N SER A 68 -5.85 5.05 10.87
CA SER A 68 -7.12 5.65 11.28
C SER A 68 -6.93 7.11 11.69
N THR A 69 -5.89 7.42 12.45
CA THR A 69 -5.55 8.81 12.84
C THR A 69 -5.31 9.68 11.61
N TYR A 70 -4.54 9.20 10.64
CA TYR A 70 -4.33 9.90 9.37
C TYR A 70 -5.66 10.17 8.65
N SER A 71 -6.52 9.16 8.55
CA SER A 71 -7.80 9.27 7.86
C SER A 71 -8.73 10.28 8.53
N VAL A 72 -8.82 10.27 9.86
CA VAL A 72 -9.62 11.25 10.62
C VAL A 72 -9.06 12.66 10.44
N LEU A 73 -7.75 12.82 10.58
CA LEU A 73 -7.09 14.10 10.41
C LEU A 73 -7.41 14.72 9.04
N VAL A 74 -7.17 13.97 7.96
CA VAL A 74 -7.29 14.51 6.59
C VAL A 74 -8.75 14.72 6.17
N ASN A 75 -9.66 13.86 6.60
CA ASN A 75 -11.05 13.94 6.16
C ASN A 75 -11.95 14.81 7.05
N ASN A 76 -11.58 14.98 8.34
CA ASN A 76 -12.48 15.63 9.29
C ASN A 76 -11.86 16.84 10.00
N ASP A 77 -10.58 16.76 10.40
CA ASP A 77 -10.01 17.72 11.35
C ASP A 77 -9.24 18.86 10.69
N ILE A 78 -8.72 18.68 9.46
CA ILE A 78 -8.03 19.75 8.75
C ILE A 78 -9.03 20.82 8.33
N PRO A 79 -8.90 22.07 8.84
CA PRO A 79 -9.74 23.18 8.45
C PRO A 79 -9.31 23.70 7.07
N TRP A 80 -9.88 23.13 6.02
CA TRP A 80 -9.54 23.50 4.65
C TRP A 80 -9.89 24.97 4.37
N PRO A 81 -8.97 25.77 3.78
CA PRO A 81 -9.17 27.18 3.57
C PRO A 81 -10.18 27.46 2.46
N GLU A 82 -10.97 28.51 2.62
CA GLU A 82 -11.74 29.10 1.51
C GLU A 82 -10.82 30.03 0.72
N ILE A 83 -10.74 29.86 -0.59
CA ILE A 83 -10.03 30.75 -1.51
C ILE A 83 -10.97 31.32 -2.55
N THR A 84 -10.62 32.51 -3.08
CA THR A 84 -11.34 33.11 -4.19
C THR A 84 -10.53 32.99 -5.47
N LEU A 85 -11.08 32.38 -6.50
CA LEU A 85 -10.48 32.25 -7.82
C LEU A 85 -10.57 33.56 -8.61
N SER A 86 -9.82 33.69 -9.71
CA SER A 86 -9.79 34.90 -10.55
C SER A 86 -11.13 35.23 -11.21
N ASN A 87 -12.01 34.25 -11.38
CA ASN A 87 -13.37 34.41 -11.86
C ASN A 87 -14.37 34.85 -10.77
N GLY A 88 -13.91 35.09 -9.52
CA GLY A 88 -14.72 35.46 -8.38
C GLY A 88 -15.36 34.29 -7.63
N ALA A 89 -15.23 33.07 -8.08
CA ALA A 89 -15.76 31.89 -7.39
C ALA A 89 -15.03 31.63 -6.08
N LYS A 90 -15.78 31.37 -5.00
CA LYS A 90 -15.26 30.93 -3.69
C LYS A 90 -15.25 29.41 -3.64
N VAL A 91 -14.15 28.85 -3.18
CA VAL A 91 -13.91 27.39 -3.13
C VAL A 91 -13.30 27.03 -1.80
N THR A 92 -13.89 26.08 -1.07
CA THR A 92 -13.23 25.40 0.05
C THR A 92 -12.24 24.41 -0.54
N LEU A 93 -10.96 24.61 -0.24
CA LEU A 93 -9.86 23.92 -0.91
C LEU A 93 -9.50 22.61 -0.20
N ASP A 94 -10.43 21.67 -0.18
CA ASP A 94 -10.18 20.28 0.25
C ASP A 94 -9.40 19.48 -0.81
N PRO A 95 -9.01 18.22 -0.56
CA PRO A 95 -8.27 17.39 -1.53
C PRO A 95 -8.97 17.24 -2.88
N MET A 96 -10.31 17.18 -2.91
CA MET A 96 -11.09 17.06 -4.15
C MET A 96 -11.03 18.37 -4.95
N ALA A 97 -11.25 19.50 -4.29
CA ALA A 97 -11.16 20.81 -4.90
C ALA A 97 -9.73 21.11 -5.39
N TYR A 98 -8.71 20.67 -4.65
CA TYR A 98 -7.33 20.79 -5.10
C TYR A 98 -7.09 20.07 -6.44
N GLU A 99 -7.53 18.84 -6.61
CA GLU A 99 -7.38 18.08 -7.86
C GLU A 99 -8.04 18.80 -9.06
N VAL A 100 -9.21 19.40 -8.84
CA VAL A 100 -9.89 20.14 -9.89
C VAL A 100 -9.18 21.44 -10.24
N HIS A 101 -8.79 22.23 -9.24
CA HIS A 101 -8.32 23.61 -9.46
C HIS A 101 -6.82 23.75 -9.68
N ARG A 102 -6.02 22.73 -9.32
CA ARG A 102 -4.56 22.70 -9.65
C ARG A 102 -4.28 22.67 -11.16
N ALA A 103 -5.27 22.27 -11.97
CA ALA A 103 -5.19 22.23 -13.43
C ALA A 103 -5.85 23.47 -14.10
N SER A 104 -6.19 24.51 -13.35
CA SER A 104 -6.77 25.75 -13.89
C SER A 104 -5.91 26.32 -15.01
N ALA A 105 -6.53 26.83 -16.09
CA ALA A 105 -5.84 27.55 -17.15
C ALA A 105 -5.13 28.82 -16.61
N ASN A 106 -5.69 29.46 -15.58
CA ASN A 106 -5.11 30.66 -14.97
C ASN A 106 -3.92 30.28 -14.04
N ARG A 107 -2.74 30.75 -14.38
CA ARG A 107 -1.51 30.48 -13.60
C ARG A 107 -1.57 31.02 -12.17
N ASN A 108 -2.19 32.18 -11.97
CA ASN A 108 -2.31 32.77 -10.62
C ASN A 108 -3.22 31.95 -9.73
N ASP A 109 -4.29 31.39 -10.30
CA ASP A 109 -5.17 30.47 -9.56
C ASP A 109 -4.44 29.18 -9.21
N ARG A 110 -3.69 28.57 -10.16
CA ARG A 110 -2.87 27.39 -9.86
C ARG A 110 -1.89 27.64 -8.71
N LYS A 111 -1.20 28.80 -8.75
CA LYS A 111 -0.26 29.17 -7.69
C LYS A 111 -0.97 29.32 -6.34
N ARG A 112 -2.08 30.05 -6.29
CA ARG A 112 -2.85 30.25 -5.06
C ARG A 112 -3.39 28.93 -4.51
N VAL A 113 -3.93 28.08 -5.38
CA VAL A 113 -4.41 26.74 -5.03
C VAL A 113 -3.28 25.91 -4.41
N PHE A 114 -2.11 25.87 -5.05
CA PHE A 114 -0.95 25.13 -4.54
C PHE A 114 -0.47 25.65 -3.18
N GLU A 115 -0.25 26.96 -3.07
CA GLU A 115 0.28 27.58 -1.85
C GLU A 115 -0.69 27.43 -0.67
N SER A 116 -1.99 27.62 -0.89
CA SER A 116 -2.99 27.50 0.17
C SER A 116 -3.16 26.04 0.62
N PHE A 117 -3.21 25.09 -0.31
CA PHE A 117 -3.40 23.69 0.01
C PHE A 117 -2.21 23.12 0.78
N TRP A 118 -1.01 23.26 0.23
CA TRP A 118 0.20 22.74 0.88
C TRP A 118 0.59 23.53 2.12
N GLY A 119 0.27 24.84 2.17
CA GLY A 119 0.40 25.63 3.38
C GLY A 119 -0.46 25.09 4.53
N THR A 120 -1.67 24.61 4.24
CA THR A 120 -2.51 23.95 5.24
C THR A 120 -1.89 22.68 5.77
N TYR A 121 -1.41 21.80 4.89
CA TYR A 121 -0.69 20.59 5.33
C TYR A 121 0.56 20.88 6.16
N GLN A 122 1.26 21.98 5.87
CA GLN A 122 2.45 22.38 6.61
C GLN A 122 2.18 22.61 8.12
N HIS A 123 0.98 23.05 8.49
CA HIS A 123 0.60 23.19 9.89
C HIS A 123 0.49 21.84 10.61
N PHE A 124 0.18 20.78 9.90
CA PHE A 124 0.01 19.42 10.43
C PHE A 124 1.22 18.51 10.20
N ARG A 125 2.33 19.07 9.69
CA ARG A 125 3.51 18.27 9.27
C ARG A 125 4.03 17.32 10.34
N GLN A 126 4.01 17.72 11.62
CA GLN A 126 4.51 16.88 12.72
C GLN A 126 3.58 15.70 12.98
N THR A 127 2.27 15.94 13.00
CA THR A 127 1.27 14.88 13.17
C THR A 127 1.34 13.89 12.00
N LEU A 128 1.44 14.40 10.77
CA LEU A 128 1.58 13.58 9.57
C LEU A 128 2.89 12.77 9.59
N ALA A 129 3.99 13.36 10.05
CA ALA A 129 5.26 12.66 10.19
C ALA A 129 5.19 11.51 11.20
N ILE A 130 4.54 11.71 12.35
CA ILE A 130 4.36 10.68 13.38
C ILE A 130 3.44 9.55 12.87
N THR A 131 2.36 9.87 12.14
CA THR A 131 1.49 8.84 11.57
C THR A 131 2.21 8.04 10.50
N LEU A 132 3.01 8.68 9.64
CA LEU A 132 3.84 7.98 8.66
C LEU A 132 4.90 7.09 9.33
N GLU A 133 5.60 7.62 10.34
CA GLU A 133 6.58 6.84 11.13
C GLU A 133 5.93 5.61 11.77
N GLY A 134 4.74 5.77 12.34
CA GLY A 134 3.98 4.65 12.92
C GLY A 134 3.64 3.59 11.90
N GLN A 135 3.23 3.99 10.69
CA GLN A 135 2.95 3.05 9.60
C GLN A 135 4.22 2.31 9.15
N ILE A 136 5.34 3.02 9.00
CA ILE A 136 6.64 2.40 8.65
C ILE A 136 7.06 1.38 9.72
N LYS A 137 6.96 1.75 11.00
CA LYS A 137 7.28 0.85 12.12
C LYS A 137 6.40 -0.39 12.14
N LYS A 138 5.10 -0.23 11.88
CA LYS A 138 4.16 -1.34 11.75
C LYS A 138 4.57 -2.29 10.63
N GLU A 139 4.82 -1.79 9.42
CA GLU A 139 5.21 -2.62 8.29
C GLU A 139 6.53 -3.35 8.53
N ALA A 140 7.52 -2.65 9.11
CA ALA A 140 8.80 -3.25 9.48
C ALA A 140 8.65 -4.34 10.55
N MET A 141 7.80 -4.12 11.56
CA MET A 141 7.51 -5.09 12.61
C MET A 141 6.83 -6.33 12.03
N VAL A 142 5.79 -6.16 11.21
CA VAL A 142 5.06 -7.29 10.60
C VAL A 142 5.96 -8.07 9.66
N ALA A 143 6.80 -7.42 8.85
CA ALA A 143 7.76 -8.10 7.99
C ALA A 143 8.72 -8.96 8.81
N ARG A 144 9.31 -8.40 9.86
CA ARG A 144 10.24 -9.11 10.75
C ARG A 144 9.58 -10.30 11.45
N VAL A 145 8.38 -10.12 12.01
CA VAL A 145 7.65 -11.18 12.73
C VAL A 145 7.32 -12.34 11.79
N ARG A 146 7.00 -12.05 10.53
CA ARG A 146 6.67 -13.06 9.52
C ARG A 146 7.89 -13.64 8.79
N GLY A 147 9.12 -13.25 9.17
CA GLY A 147 10.35 -13.80 8.60
C GLY A 147 10.69 -13.30 7.20
N PHE A 148 10.21 -12.10 6.82
CA PHE A 148 10.64 -11.43 5.58
C PHE A 148 11.95 -10.66 5.81
N ASP A 149 12.79 -10.56 4.80
CA ASP A 149 14.05 -9.82 4.85
C ASP A 149 13.82 -8.31 5.00
N SER A 150 12.72 -7.80 4.43
CA SER A 150 12.37 -6.38 4.48
C SER A 150 10.85 -6.16 4.31
N SER A 151 10.40 -4.94 4.61
CA SER A 151 9.02 -4.51 4.30
C SER A 151 8.76 -4.51 2.78
N LEU A 152 9.79 -4.23 1.97
CA LEU A 152 9.69 -4.28 0.51
C LEU A 152 9.48 -5.72 0.03
N ASP A 153 10.30 -6.65 0.51
CA ASP A 153 10.18 -8.07 0.21
C ASP A 153 8.77 -8.59 0.56
N ARG A 154 8.28 -8.26 1.77
CA ARG A 154 6.92 -8.60 2.17
C ARG A 154 5.86 -8.04 1.24
N ALA A 155 5.99 -6.79 0.82
CA ALA A 155 5.02 -6.13 -0.06
C ALA A 155 5.00 -6.80 -1.45
N LEU A 156 6.17 -7.04 -2.04
CA LEU A 156 6.31 -7.66 -3.35
C LEU A 156 5.93 -9.15 -3.34
N SER A 157 6.15 -9.81 -2.21
CA SER A 157 5.80 -11.22 -2.02
C SER A 157 4.30 -11.49 -2.20
N GLN A 158 3.42 -10.56 -1.89
CA GLN A 158 1.97 -10.75 -2.05
C GLN A 158 1.60 -11.06 -3.51
N ASP A 159 2.23 -10.36 -4.45
CA ASP A 159 1.98 -10.49 -5.89
C ASP A 159 3.05 -11.34 -6.61
N ASN A 160 3.94 -11.97 -5.85
CA ASN A 160 5.06 -12.75 -6.38
C ASN A 160 5.95 -11.97 -7.36
N ILE A 161 6.23 -10.71 -7.03
CA ILE A 161 7.08 -9.83 -7.84
C ILE A 161 8.52 -9.92 -7.32
N PRO A 162 9.50 -10.33 -8.14
CA PRO A 162 10.91 -10.29 -7.76
C PRO A 162 11.38 -8.84 -7.48
N GLU A 163 12.18 -8.64 -6.45
CA GLU A 163 12.71 -7.31 -6.09
C GLU A 163 13.48 -6.66 -7.25
N ALA A 164 14.13 -7.45 -8.09
CA ALA A 164 14.83 -6.98 -9.28
C ALA A 164 13.91 -6.23 -10.24
N VAL A 165 12.65 -6.64 -10.39
CA VAL A 165 11.66 -5.96 -11.23
C VAL A 165 11.36 -4.57 -10.68
N TYR A 166 11.13 -4.46 -9.37
CA TYR A 166 10.91 -3.18 -8.70
C TYR A 166 12.11 -2.24 -8.85
N ARG A 167 13.32 -2.73 -8.62
CA ARG A 167 14.55 -1.94 -8.76
C ARG A 167 14.79 -1.49 -10.20
N THR A 168 14.53 -2.36 -11.18
CA THR A 168 14.60 -2.01 -12.60
C THR A 168 13.62 -0.91 -12.96
N LEU A 169 12.38 -0.97 -12.44
CA LEU A 169 11.39 0.09 -12.63
C LEU A 169 11.89 1.44 -12.09
N LEU A 170 12.47 1.46 -10.89
CA LEU A 170 13.04 2.69 -10.30
C LEU A 170 14.20 3.23 -11.13
N SER A 171 15.13 2.36 -11.58
CA SER A 171 16.25 2.78 -12.44
C SER A 171 15.75 3.36 -13.75
N ALA A 172 14.84 2.68 -14.43
CA ALA A 172 14.26 3.16 -15.68
C ALA A 172 13.52 4.49 -15.51
N ALA A 173 12.75 4.65 -14.43
CA ALA A 173 12.09 5.92 -14.13
C ALA A 173 13.11 7.05 -13.93
N ASN A 174 14.17 6.82 -13.16
CA ASN A 174 15.23 7.82 -12.92
C ASN A 174 16.00 8.19 -14.20
N GLU A 175 16.32 7.21 -15.04
CA GLU A 175 17.01 7.44 -16.32
C GLU A 175 16.18 8.29 -17.28
N HIS A 176 14.84 8.21 -17.20
CA HIS A 176 13.92 8.92 -18.09
C HIS A 176 13.31 10.19 -17.50
N LEU A 177 13.70 10.63 -16.30
CA LEU A 177 13.20 11.86 -15.66
C LEU A 177 13.35 13.10 -16.54
N THR A 178 14.41 13.18 -17.36
CA THR A 178 14.62 14.30 -18.29
C THR A 178 13.46 14.44 -19.28
N SER A 179 12.88 13.33 -19.74
CA SER A 179 11.74 13.35 -20.65
C SER A 179 10.48 13.89 -19.96
N LEU A 180 10.26 13.50 -18.69
CA LEU A 180 9.17 14.04 -17.87
C LEU A 180 9.35 15.54 -17.60
N HIS A 181 10.57 15.98 -17.26
CA HIS A 181 10.86 17.39 -16.99
C HIS A 181 10.71 18.30 -18.23
N ARG A 182 10.79 17.74 -19.44
CA ARG A 182 10.50 18.50 -20.66
C ARG A 182 9.00 18.68 -20.92
N LEU A 183 8.19 17.82 -20.36
CA LEU A 183 6.72 17.87 -20.49
C LEU A 183 6.09 18.84 -19.48
N LEU A 184 6.71 19.04 -18.32
CA LEU A 184 6.27 19.95 -17.26
C LEU A 184 6.76 21.37 -17.47
#